data_4e159e1e9896f89240bb3eb166bb7b70
#
_entry.id   4e159e1e9896f89240bb3eb166bb7b70
#
_cell.length_a   1.000
_cell.length_b   1.000
_cell.length_c   1.000
_cell.angle_alpha   90.00
_cell.angle_beta   90.00
_cell.angle_gamma   90.00
#
_symmetry.space_group_name_H-M   'P 1'
#
loop_
_entity.id
_entity.type
_entity.pdbx_description
1 polymer ?
#
loop_
_entity_poly.entity_id
_entity_poly.type
_entity_poly.pdbx_seq_one_letter_code
_entity_poly.pdbx_strand_id
1 'polypeptide(L)'
;PALPTVFAGIFPTDKSEFLKLEDAIQRLCINDRSVSIQKETMTALGQGYRLGFLGTLHLDVFRQRLEDEYDHEILVTTPTVPFRITYNDETQVLCSNPADFPDEGTKKLHVACLEEPSVKGSLVCPEEYTGAMMELCAEHRGEQLDIEFSRAAQAQSQVYMQYRLPLAEIVTDFFDKLKSRSSGFASFDYEEDEYISSDLVKLTFLVAGAPVDALDMVLHRSKASLVGRTFAQ
;
A
#
# COMPACT_ATOMS: atom_id res chain seq x y z
N PRO A 1 5.92 -21.01 0.86
CA PRO A 1 6.47 -19.68 1.12
C PRO A 1 5.33 -18.66 1.07
N ALA A 2 5.32 -17.72 2.03
CA ALA A 2 4.35 -16.64 2.06
C ALA A 2 4.52 -15.78 0.80
N LEU A 3 3.40 -15.36 0.19
CA LEU A 3 3.41 -14.49 -0.98
C LEU A 3 3.56 -13.03 -0.53
N PRO A 4 4.28 -12.20 -1.28
CA PRO A 4 4.36 -10.77 -1.00
C PRO A 4 2.98 -10.11 -1.08
N THR A 5 2.72 -9.17 -0.18
CA THR A 5 1.45 -8.44 -0.10
C THR A 5 1.60 -6.92 -0.30
N VAL A 6 2.81 -6.40 -0.18
CA VAL A 6 3.13 -4.97 -0.38
C VAL A 6 4.25 -4.85 -1.38
N PHE A 7 4.08 -4.01 -2.39
CA PHE A 7 5.04 -3.80 -3.46
C PHE A 7 5.42 -2.32 -3.56
N ALA A 8 6.69 -2.05 -3.85
CA ALA A 8 7.17 -0.71 -4.12
C ALA A 8 8.27 -0.72 -5.19
N GLY A 9 8.30 0.32 -6.00
CA GLY A 9 9.41 0.59 -6.92
C GLY A 9 10.54 1.30 -6.17
N ILE A 10 11.77 0.86 -6.40
CA ILE A 10 12.97 1.47 -5.84
C ILE A 10 13.91 1.86 -6.97
N PHE A 11 14.27 3.15 -7.02
CA PHE A 11 15.07 3.74 -8.08
C PHE A 11 16.20 4.57 -7.48
N PRO A 12 17.37 4.63 -8.14
CA PRO A 12 18.41 5.57 -7.75
C PRO A 12 18.00 7.00 -8.14
N THR A 13 18.38 8.00 -7.35
CA THR A 13 18.19 9.42 -7.70
C THR A 13 19.03 9.81 -8.89
N ASP A 14 20.25 9.28 -8.98
CA ASP A 14 21.12 9.38 -10.15
C ASP A 14 21.05 8.09 -10.99
N LYS A 15 20.56 8.21 -12.22
CA LYS A 15 20.39 7.07 -13.15
C LYS A 15 21.70 6.33 -13.43
N SER A 16 22.85 6.99 -13.30
CA SER A 16 24.18 6.37 -13.50
C SER A 16 24.54 5.39 -12.38
N GLU A 17 23.89 5.46 -11.24
CA GLU A 17 24.17 4.63 -10.07
C GLU A 17 23.33 3.34 -9.97
N PHE A 18 22.59 3.02 -11.02
CA PHE A 18 21.75 1.82 -11.06
C PHE A 18 22.48 0.52 -10.67
N LEU A 19 23.72 0.34 -11.16
CA LEU A 19 24.50 -0.87 -10.86
C LEU A 19 24.90 -0.98 -9.38
N LYS A 20 25.14 0.16 -8.71
CA LYS A 20 25.40 0.18 -7.26
C LYS A 20 24.16 -0.20 -6.47
N LEU A 21 23.00 0.34 -6.88
CA LEU A 21 21.72 -0.01 -6.28
C LEU A 21 21.40 -1.50 -6.46
N GLU A 22 21.65 -2.04 -7.66
CA GLU A 22 21.47 -3.46 -7.95
C GLU A 22 22.31 -4.34 -7.01
N ASP A 23 23.58 -4.01 -6.82
CA ASP A 23 24.48 -4.76 -5.93
C ASP A 23 24.02 -4.70 -4.47
N ALA A 24 23.60 -3.52 -3.98
CA ALA A 24 23.08 -3.35 -2.63
C ALA A 24 21.80 -4.17 -2.40
N ILE A 25 20.84 -4.13 -3.34
CA ILE A 25 19.61 -4.92 -3.27
C ILE A 25 19.94 -6.42 -3.25
N GLN A 26 20.81 -6.88 -4.13
CA GLN A 26 21.19 -8.29 -4.20
C GLN A 26 21.82 -8.78 -2.89
N ARG A 27 22.71 -7.99 -2.28
CA ARG A 27 23.33 -8.32 -0.98
C ARG A 27 22.29 -8.45 0.14
N LEU A 28 21.33 -7.54 0.21
CA LEU A 28 20.27 -7.61 1.21
C LEU A 28 19.39 -8.86 1.00
N CYS A 29 19.04 -9.16 -0.25
CA CYS A 29 18.19 -10.29 -0.57
C CYS A 29 18.85 -11.67 -0.42
N ILE A 30 20.18 -11.76 -0.33
CA ILE A 30 20.88 -12.99 0.07
C ILE A 30 20.40 -13.47 1.45
N ASN A 31 20.19 -12.52 2.38
CA ASN A 31 19.77 -12.80 3.75
C ASN A 31 18.25 -12.75 3.93
N ASP A 32 17.54 -12.14 2.98
CA ASP A 32 16.09 -12.00 3.01
C ASP A 32 15.45 -12.56 1.73
N ARG A 33 15.24 -13.87 1.73
CA ARG A 33 14.68 -14.61 0.59
C ARG A 33 13.17 -14.44 0.42
N SER A 34 12.51 -13.75 1.33
CA SER A 34 11.08 -13.47 1.24
C SER A 34 10.76 -12.27 0.35
N VAL A 35 11.76 -11.44 0.04
CA VAL A 35 11.62 -10.32 -0.90
C VAL A 35 11.56 -10.84 -2.34
N SER A 36 10.49 -10.49 -3.06
CA SER A 36 10.42 -10.72 -4.50
C SER A 36 11.09 -9.56 -5.24
N ILE A 37 11.81 -9.88 -6.31
CA ILE A 37 12.60 -8.90 -7.06
C ILE A 37 12.22 -8.97 -8.53
N GLN A 38 11.86 -7.82 -9.11
CA GLN A 38 11.59 -7.67 -10.54
C GLN A 38 12.24 -6.39 -11.05
N LYS A 39 12.95 -6.46 -12.17
CA LYS A 39 13.46 -5.25 -12.84
C LYS A 39 12.30 -4.43 -13.38
N GLU A 40 12.39 -3.13 -13.20
CA GLU A 40 11.39 -2.17 -13.67
C GLU A 40 12.09 -0.98 -14.35
N THR A 41 11.48 -0.48 -15.40
CA THR A 41 11.95 0.73 -16.09
C THR A 41 10.78 1.69 -16.21
N MET A 42 10.97 2.92 -15.74
CA MET A 42 10.00 4.00 -15.86
C MET A 42 10.57 5.13 -16.71
N THR A 43 9.73 5.77 -17.50
CA THR A 43 10.15 6.87 -18.39
C THR A 43 10.78 8.01 -17.60
N ALA A 44 10.21 8.39 -16.48
CA ALA A 44 10.69 9.49 -15.64
C ALA A 44 11.91 9.11 -14.79
N LEU A 45 11.88 7.92 -14.16
CA LEU A 45 12.86 7.51 -13.14
C LEU A 45 14.00 6.65 -13.71
N GLY A 46 13.87 6.12 -14.93
CA GLY A 46 14.86 5.23 -15.53
C GLY A 46 14.75 3.80 -15.02
N GLN A 47 15.88 3.13 -14.88
CA GLN A 47 15.96 1.74 -14.43
C GLN A 47 15.92 1.66 -12.90
N GLY A 48 15.19 0.66 -12.39
CA GLY A 48 15.08 0.36 -10.98
C GLY A 48 14.54 -1.04 -10.76
N TYR A 49 14.01 -1.26 -9.59
CA TYR A 49 13.44 -2.53 -9.16
C TYR A 49 12.07 -2.35 -8.55
N ARG A 50 11.16 -3.26 -8.87
CA ARG A 50 9.93 -3.45 -8.11
C ARG A 50 10.13 -4.60 -7.15
N LEU A 51 10.03 -4.30 -5.87
CA LEU A 51 10.23 -5.25 -4.79
C LEU A 51 8.90 -5.57 -4.13
N GLY A 52 8.71 -6.84 -3.74
CA GLY A 52 7.54 -7.30 -2.99
C GLY A 52 7.94 -7.78 -1.61
N PHE A 53 7.16 -7.37 -0.61
CA PHE A 53 7.41 -7.58 0.82
C PHE A 53 6.23 -8.27 1.48
N LEU A 54 6.46 -8.90 2.63
CA LEU A 54 5.43 -9.59 3.41
C LEU A 54 4.48 -8.64 4.16
N GLY A 55 4.80 -7.36 4.23
CA GLY A 55 3.99 -6.32 4.87
C GLY A 55 4.70 -4.98 4.93
N THR A 56 4.05 -3.97 5.50
CA THR A 56 4.56 -2.60 5.58
C THR A 56 5.81 -2.48 6.44
N LEU A 57 5.86 -3.14 7.59
CA LEU A 57 7.03 -3.14 8.46
C LEU A 57 8.25 -3.76 7.76
N HIS A 58 8.04 -4.83 6.99
CA HIS A 58 9.10 -5.46 6.23
C HIS A 58 9.67 -4.50 5.17
N LEU A 59 8.80 -3.77 4.47
CA LEU A 59 9.21 -2.72 3.53
C LEU A 59 10.04 -1.63 4.22
N ASP A 60 9.59 -1.12 5.36
CA ASP A 60 10.25 -0.04 6.09
C ASP A 60 11.64 -0.45 6.58
N VAL A 61 11.76 -1.64 7.16
CA VAL A 61 13.05 -2.18 7.61
C VAL A 61 14.00 -2.40 6.43
N PHE A 62 13.51 -2.95 5.31
CA PHE A 62 14.32 -3.16 4.12
C PHE A 62 14.80 -1.84 3.53
N ARG A 63 13.92 -0.84 3.43
CA ARG A 63 14.26 0.50 2.95
C ARG A 63 15.35 1.13 3.80
N GLN A 64 15.21 1.12 5.12
CA GLN A 64 16.20 1.69 6.02
C GLN A 64 17.56 1.00 5.88
N ARG A 65 17.58 -0.33 5.83
CA ARG A 65 18.81 -1.08 5.61
C ARG A 65 19.45 -0.77 4.26
N LEU A 66 18.65 -0.62 3.22
CA LEU A 66 19.16 -0.29 1.89
C LEU A 66 19.78 1.10 1.87
N GLU A 67 19.14 2.10 2.49
CA GLU A 67 19.67 3.46 2.62
C GLU A 67 21.02 3.44 3.37
N ASP A 68 21.11 2.68 4.47
CA ASP A 68 22.34 2.56 5.26
C ASP A 68 23.47 1.86 4.50
N GLU A 69 23.19 0.81 3.71
CA GLU A 69 24.19 0.03 2.98
C GLU A 69 24.58 0.64 1.63
N TYR A 70 23.64 1.36 0.99
CA TYR A 70 23.88 1.97 -0.32
C TYR A 70 24.62 3.31 -0.22
N ASP A 71 24.48 4.02 0.91
CA ASP A 71 25.07 5.34 1.18
C ASP A 71 24.73 6.42 0.15
N HIS A 72 23.56 6.28 -0.51
CA HIS A 72 23.02 7.23 -1.47
C HIS A 72 21.51 7.34 -1.31
N GLU A 73 20.95 8.45 -1.78
CA GLU A 73 19.50 8.64 -1.79
C GLU A 73 18.83 7.71 -2.79
N ILE A 74 17.74 7.10 -2.36
CA ILE A 74 16.85 6.29 -3.20
C ILE A 74 15.48 6.95 -3.34
N LEU A 75 14.83 6.70 -4.47
CA LEU A 75 13.44 7.04 -4.70
C LEU A 75 12.60 5.79 -4.49
N VAL A 76 11.63 5.88 -3.61
CA VAL A 76 10.65 4.81 -3.36
C VAL A 76 9.29 5.28 -3.85
N THR A 77 8.68 4.52 -4.75
CA THR A 77 7.32 4.82 -5.23
C THR A 77 6.29 4.52 -4.16
N THR A 78 5.09 5.06 -4.30
CA THR A 78 3.98 4.76 -3.40
C THR A 78 3.76 3.25 -3.33
N PRO A 79 3.70 2.64 -2.13
CA PRO A 79 3.45 1.22 -1.97
C PRO A 79 2.12 0.82 -2.59
N THR A 80 2.10 -0.35 -3.23
CA THR A 80 0.92 -0.93 -3.87
C THR A 80 0.64 -2.32 -3.31
N VAL A 81 -0.57 -2.81 -3.56
CA VAL A 81 -1.03 -4.15 -3.15
C VAL A 81 -1.38 -4.96 -4.38
N PRO A 82 -1.37 -6.31 -4.32
CA PRO A 82 -1.76 -7.14 -5.46
C PRO A 82 -3.28 -7.14 -5.61
N PHE A 83 -3.80 -6.47 -6.63
CA PHE A 83 -5.22 -6.57 -7.03
C PHE A 83 -5.45 -7.84 -7.82
N ARG A 84 -6.59 -8.48 -7.60
CA ARG A 84 -6.99 -9.66 -8.38
C ARG A 84 -7.95 -9.23 -9.49
N ILE A 85 -7.57 -9.53 -10.73
CA ILE A 85 -8.35 -9.25 -11.92
C ILE A 85 -8.85 -10.58 -12.46
N THR A 86 -10.15 -10.74 -12.55
CA THR A 86 -10.79 -11.89 -13.20
C THR A 86 -11.34 -11.43 -14.54
N TYR A 87 -10.93 -12.09 -15.62
CA TYR A 87 -11.40 -11.81 -16.97
C TYR A 87 -12.62 -12.64 -17.33
N ASN A 88 -13.29 -12.30 -18.43
CA ASN A 88 -14.50 -12.99 -18.90
C ASN A 88 -14.27 -14.45 -19.32
N ASP A 89 -13.01 -14.83 -19.58
CA ASP A 89 -12.57 -16.21 -19.86
C ASP A 89 -12.21 -16.99 -18.58
N GLU A 90 -12.58 -16.45 -17.41
CA GLU A 90 -12.27 -16.99 -16.07
C GLU A 90 -10.78 -16.97 -15.69
N THR A 91 -9.90 -16.40 -16.51
CA THR A 91 -8.49 -16.21 -16.17
C THR A 91 -8.35 -15.21 -15.02
N GLN A 92 -7.56 -15.58 -14.02
CA GLN A 92 -7.25 -14.71 -12.89
C GLN A 92 -5.79 -14.27 -12.90
N VAL A 93 -5.56 -12.98 -12.71
CA VAL A 93 -4.21 -12.38 -12.66
C VAL A 93 -4.09 -11.50 -11.42
N LEU A 94 -2.96 -11.59 -10.72
CA LEU A 94 -2.59 -10.65 -9.67
C LEU A 94 -1.79 -9.49 -10.28
N CYS A 95 -2.29 -8.28 -10.09
CA CYS A 95 -1.68 -7.05 -10.60
C CYS A 95 -1.18 -6.19 -9.43
N SER A 96 0.12 -6.12 -9.25
CA SER A 96 0.76 -5.30 -8.22
C SER A 96 1.40 -4.02 -8.78
N ASN A 97 1.53 -3.93 -10.11
CA ASN A 97 2.08 -2.76 -10.78
C ASN A 97 0.94 -1.96 -11.46
N PRO A 98 0.76 -0.67 -11.14
CA PRO A 98 -0.25 0.17 -11.78
C PRO A 98 -0.13 0.23 -13.31
N ALA A 99 1.08 0.05 -13.86
CA ALA A 99 1.30 0.03 -15.30
C ALA A 99 0.58 -1.13 -16.01
N ASP A 100 0.41 -2.26 -15.32
CA ASP A 100 -0.23 -3.48 -15.85
C ASP A 100 -1.74 -3.51 -15.60
N PHE A 101 -2.27 -2.55 -14.85
CA PHE A 101 -3.71 -2.47 -14.57
C PHE A 101 -4.49 -2.10 -15.84
N PRO A 102 -5.62 -2.78 -16.13
CA PRO A 102 -6.40 -2.54 -17.34
C PRO A 102 -6.96 -1.12 -17.37
N ASP A 103 -6.69 -0.41 -18.46
CA ASP A 103 -7.24 0.91 -18.73
C ASP A 103 -8.76 0.85 -18.99
N GLU A 104 -9.46 1.97 -18.81
CA GLU A 104 -10.92 2.06 -19.01
C GLU A 104 -11.38 1.86 -20.48
N GLY A 105 -10.44 1.66 -21.42
CA GLY A 105 -10.72 1.37 -22.83
C GLY A 105 -11.07 -0.11 -23.09
N THR A 106 -10.62 -0.60 -24.23
CA THR A 106 -10.93 -1.96 -24.74
C THR A 106 -10.50 -3.10 -23.80
N LYS A 107 -9.47 -2.91 -22.99
CA LYS A 107 -9.02 -3.94 -22.03
C LYS A 107 -10.01 -4.16 -20.89
N LYS A 108 -10.70 -3.11 -20.42
CA LYS A 108 -11.69 -3.22 -19.34
C LYS A 108 -12.96 -3.94 -19.78
N LEU A 109 -13.27 -3.96 -21.07
CA LEU A 109 -14.42 -4.70 -21.63
C LEU A 109 -14.32 -6.21 -21.41
N HIS A 110 -13.14 -6.75 -21.16
CA HIS A 110 -12.89 -8.18 -20.91
C HIS A 110 -12.76 -8.52 -19.44
N VAL A 111 -12.84 -7.54 -18.54
CA VAL A 111 -12.76 -7.75 -17.09
C VAL A 111 -14.13 -8.09 -16.53
N ALA A 112 -14.24 -9.26 -15.91
CA ALA A 112 -15.47 -9.70 -15.24
C ALA A 112 -15.56 -9.16 -13.80
N CYS A 113 -14.43 -9.17 -13.06
CA CYS A 113 -14.39 -8.74 -11.67
C CYS A 113 -13.04 -8.14 -11.30
N LEU A 114 -13.06 -7.09 -10.49
CA LEU A 114 -11.89 -6.50 -9.83
C LEU A 114 -12.03 -6.69 -8.33
N GLU A 115 -11.00 -7.24 -7.69
CA GLU A 115 -10.98 -7.49 -6.26
C GLU A 115 -9.70 -6.95 -5.64
N GLU A 116 -9.81 -6.47 -4.41
CA GLU A 116 -8.68 -6.00 -3.62
C GLU A 116 -8.50 -6.85 -2.36
N PRO A 117 -7.25 -7.03 -1.87
CA PRO A 117 -7.01 -7.72 -0.62
C PRO A 117 -7.54 -6.89 0.56
N SER A 118 -8.19 -7.55 1.49
CA SER A 118 -8.63 -6.95 2.74
C SER A 118 -7.86 -7.52 3.94
N VAL A 119 -7.94 -6.81 5.05
CA VAL A 119 -7.36 -7.22 6.32
C VAL A 119 -8.39 -7.08 7.42
N LYS A 120 -8.28 -7.91 8.44
CA LYS A 120 -8.97 -7.77 9.69
C LYS A 120 -8.04 -7.09 10.68
N GLY A 121 -8.33 -5.83 11.02
CA GLY A 121 -7.54 -5.01 11.92
C GLY A 121 -8.13 -4.98 13.32
N SER A 122 -7.23 -5.05 14.32
CA SER A 122 -7.52 -4.88 15.73
C SER A 122 -6.92 -3.57 16.21
N LEU A 123 -7.78 -2.63 16.61
CA LEU A 123 -7.40 -1.31 17.07
C LEU A 123 -7.68 -1.20 18.56
N VAL A 124 -6.70 -0.73 19.32
CA VAL A 124 -6.81 -0.50 20.77
C VAL A 124 -6.45 0.96 21.05
N CYS A 125 -7.33 1.65 21.77
CA CYS A 125 -7.08 3.04 22.15
C CYS A 125 -7.74 3.39 23.49
N PRO A 126 -7.29 4.46 24.17
CA PRO A 126 -8.03 5.06 25.28
C PRO A 126 -9.42 5.54 24.82
N GLU A 127 -10.41 5.48 25.72
CA GLU A 127 -11.80 5.80 25.41
C GLU A 127 -11.99 7.21 24.81
N GLU A 128 -11.17 8.18 25.21
CA GLU A 128 -11.20 9.55 24.71
C GLU A 128 -10.89 9.67 23.20
N TYR A 129 -10.16 8.72 22.62
CA TYR A 129 -9.80 8.72 21.19
C TYR A 129 -10.73 7.85 20.33
N THR A 130 -11.75 7.23 20.91
CA THR A 130 -12.65 6.32 20.17
C THR A 130 -13.25 6.97 18.93
N GLY A 131 -13.79 8.19 19.09
CA GLY A 131 -14.41 8.92 17.97
C GLY A 131 -13.41 9.22 16.84
N ALA A 132 -12.21 9.68 17.19
CA ALA A 132 -11.15 9.96 16.20
C ALA A 132 -10.68 8.72 15.45
N MET A 133 -10.64 7.57 16.14
CA MET A 133 -10.25 6.30 15.53
C MET A 133 -11.35 5.73 14.63
N MET A 134 -12.61 5.86 15.03
CA MET A 134 -13.76 5.48 14.19
C MET A 134 -13.81 6.31 12.90
N GLU A 135 -13.57 7.63 13.01
CA GLU A 135 -13.50 8.53 11.86
C GLU A 135 -12.34 8.16 10.93
N LEU A 136 -11.16 7.89 11.49
CA LEU A 136 -10.00 7.42 10.71
C LEU A 136 -10.31 6.16 9.91
N CYS A 137 -10.92 5.16 10.54
CA CYS A 137 -11.30 3.91 9.86
C CYS A 137 -12.35 4.17 8.77
N ALA A 138 -13.33 5.04 9.01
CA ALA A 138 -14.33 5.41 8.01
C ALA A 138 -13.71 6.14 6.80
N GLU A 139 -12.78 7.04 7.02
CA GLU A 139 -12.02 7.71 5.96
C GLU A 139 -11.24 6.71 5.09
N HIS A 140 -10.81 5.58 5.65
CA HIS A 140 -10.05 4.52 4.98
C HIS A 140 -10.94 3.34 4.55
N ARG A 141 -12.22 3.58 4.31
CA ARG A 141 -13.19 2.59 3.84
C ARG A 141 -13.32 1.37 4.77
N GLY A 142 -13.11 1.56 6.08
CA GLY A 142 -13.20 0.51 7.07
C GLY A 142 -14.66 0.16 7.39
N GLU A 143 -14.92 -1.14 7.54
CA GLU A 143 -16.17 -1.69 8.04
C GLU A 143 -15.96 -2.16 9.48
N GLN A 144 -16.73 -1.59 10.42
CA GLN A 144 -16.64 -1.98 11.82
C GLN A 144 -17.27 -3.37 12.00
N LEU A 145 -16.47 -4.30 12.53
CA LEU A 145 -16.90 -5.67 12.81
C LEU A 145 -17.33 -5.84 14.26
N ASP A 146 -16.58 -5.22 15.19
CA ASP A 146 -16.84 -5.33 16.62
C ASP A 146 -16.29 -4.13 17.40
N ILE A 147 -16.83 -3.88 18.60
CA ILE A 147 -16.33 -2.88 19.54
C ILE A 147 -16.60 -3.35 20.98
N GLU A 148 -15.55 -3.35 21.79
CA GLU A 148 -15.60 -3.71 23.21
C GLU A 148 -14.99 -2.62 24.08
N PHE A 149 -15.66 -2.31 25.18
CA PHE A 149 -15.19 -1.36 26.19
C PHE A 149 -14.69 -2.11 27.42
N SER A 150 -13.39 -2.01 27.71
CA SER A 150 -12.81 -2.58 28.92
C SER A 150 -12.68 -1.50 30.00
N ARG A 151 -13.42 -1.69 31.10
CA ARG A 151 -13.35 -0.84 32.30
C ARG A 151 -12.59 -1.58 33.38
N ALA A 152 -11.31 -1.32 33.49
CA ALA A 152 -10.56 -1.78 34.64
C ALA A 152 -10.80 -0.83 35.83
N ALA A 153 -11.05 -1.36 37.01
CA ALA A 153 -11.42 -0.59 38.21
C ALA A 153 -10.36 0.43 38.66
N GLN A 154 -9.14 0.34 38.16
CA GLN A 154 -8.01 1.20 38.55
C GLN A 154 -7.13 1.67 37.37
N ALA A 155 -7.53 1.42 36.12
CA ALA A 155 -6.79 1.80 34.92
C ALA A 155 -7.66 2.65 33.99
N GLN A 156 -7.01 3.40 33.12
CA GLN A 156 -7.68 4.17 32.08
C GLN A 156 -8.53 3.23 31.21
N SER A 157 -9.79 3.61 30.95
CA SER A 157 -10.68 2.83 30.09
C SER A 157 -10.08 2.65 28.70
N GLN A 158 -10.05 1.43 28.24
CA GLN A 158 -9.54 1.06 26.91
C GLN A 158 -10.70 0.58 26.05
N VAL A 159 -10.62 0.87 24.76
CA VAL A 159 -11.59 0.42 23.75
C VAL A 159 -10.86 -0.47 22.75
N TYR A 160 -11.43 -1.63 22.49
CA TYR A 160 -10.98 -2.60 21.50
C TYR A 160 -11.96 -2.57 20.33
N MET A 161 -11.47 -2.30 19.15
CA MET A 161 -12.27 -2.26 17.94
C MET A 161 -11.72 -3.21 16.89
N GLN A 162 -12.60 -3.92 16.19
CA GLN A 162 -12.25 -4.71 15.02
C GLN A 162 -12.84 -4.09 13.76
N TYR A 163 -12.00 -3.95 12.74
CA TYR A 163 -12.39 -3.42 11.44
C TYR A 163 -11.91 -4.34 10.32
N ARG A 164 -12.74 -4.47 9.29
CA ARG A 164 -12.27 -4.91 7.97
C ARG A 164 -11.86 -3.70 7.18
N LEU A 165 -10.63 -3.69 6.69
CA LEU A 165 -10.06 -2.58 5.93
C LEU A 165 -9.42 -3.09 4.64
N PRO A 166 -9.54 -2.38 3.51
CA PRO A 166 -8.72 -2.67 2.35
C PRO A 166 -7.24 -2.49 2.66
N LEU A 167 -6.40 -3.44 2.28
CA LEU A 167 -4.95 -3.35 2.54
C LEU A 167 -4.34 -2.12 1.86
N ALA A 168 -4.84 -1.74 0.69
CA ALA A 168 -4.39 -0.54 -0.03
C ALA A 168 -4.54 0.75 0.79
N GLU A 169 -5.51 0.84 1.66
CA GLU A 169 -5.74 2.01 2.53
C GLU A 169 -4.77 2.07 3.73
N ILE A 170 -4.15 0.95 4.08
CA ILE A 170 -3.25 0.82 5.24
C ILE A 170 -1.79 1.09 4.86
N VAL A 171 -1.38 0.68 3.66
CA VAL A 171 0.04 0.70 3.25
C VAL A 171 0.62 2.10 2.98
N THR A 172 -0.20 3.15 3.03
CA THR A 172 0.22 4.53 2.78
C THR A 172 0.45 5.29 4.09
N ASP A 173 -0.53 6.06 4.54
CA ASP A 173 -0.43 7.01 5.65
C ASP A 173 -1.29 6.65 6.88
N PHE A 174 -1.91 5.48 6.87
CA PHE A 174 -2.83 5.06 7.94
C PHE A 174 -2.18 5.04 9.32
N PHE A 175 -0.99 4.45 9.45
CA PHE A 175 -0.28 4.38 10.73
C PHE A 175 0.14 5.75 11.26
N ASP A 176 0.58 6.64 10.38
CA ASP A 176 0.95 8.01 10.75
C ASP A 176 -0.26 8.80 11.27
N LYS A 177 -1.39 8.68 10.59
CA LYS A 177 -2.66 9.29 11.03
C LYS A 177 -3.18 8.67 12.32
N LEU A 178 -3.06 7.35 12.48
CA LEU A 178 -3.42 6.64 13.70
C LEU A 178 -2.67 7.23 14.91
N LYS A 179 -1.36 7.36 14.80
CA LYS A 179 -0.51 7.90 15.87
C LYS A 179 -0.77 9.36 16.12
N SER A 180 -0.86 10.20 15.08
CA SER A 180 -1.07 11.63 15.23
C SER A 180 -2.45 11.97 15.85
N ARG A 181 -3.52 11.26 15.43
CA ARG A 181 -4.88 11.49 15.96
C ARG A 181 -5.12 10.92 17.34
N SER A 182 -4.26 10.04 17.83
CA SER A 182 -4.34 9.44 19.16
C SER A 182 -3.24 9.88 20.10
N SER A 183 -2.46 10.92 19.74
CA SER A 183 -1.30 11.36 20.52
C SER A 183 -0.31 10.22 20.82
N GLY A 184 -0.22 9.25 19.93
CA GLY A 184 0.63 8.07 20.07
C GLY A 184 0.05 6.93 20.91
N PHE A 185 -1.15 7.08 21.47
CA PHE A 185 -1.72 6.10 22.39
C PHE A 185 -2.46 4.94 21.71
N ALA A 186 -2.93 5.11 20.47
CA ALA A 186 -3.56 4.02 19.75
C ALA A 186 -2.54 3.03 19.19
N SER A 187 -2.91 1.76 19.21
CA SER A 187 -2.18 0.68 18.52
C SER A 187 -3.09 -0.03 17.55
N PHE A 188 -2.50 -0.51 16.47
CA PHE A 188 -3.21 -1.23 15.42
C PHE A 188 -2.36 -2.39 14.94
N ASP A 189 -2.97 -3.55 14.86
CA ASP A 189 -2.42 -4.76 14.27
C ASP A 189 -3.43 -5.37 13.30
N TYR A 190 -2.97 -6.12 12.32
CA TYR A 190 -3.85 -6.70 11.32
C TYR A 190 -3.38 -8.07 10.86
N GLU A 191 -4.33 -8.87 10.41
CA GLU A 191 -4.10 -10.14 9.72
C GLU A 191 -4.76 -10.10 8.35
N GLU A 192 -4.23 -10.87 7.41
CA GLU A 192 -4.80 -11.00 6.07
C GLU A 192 -6.20 -11.62 6.16
N ASP A 193 -7.11 -11.09 5.35
CA ASP A 193 -8.47 -11.57 5.18
C ASP A 193 -8.70 -11.90 3.69
N GLU A 194 -9.93 -12.07 3.29
CA GLU A 194 -10.31 -12.40 1.92
C GLU A 194 -10.17 -11.22 0.95
N TYR A 195 -10.12 -11.55 -0.35
CA TYR A 195 -10.27 -10.56 -1.41
C TYR A 195 -11.73 -10.12 -1.50
N ILE A 196 -11.95 -8.83 -1.63
CA ILE A 196 -13.28 -8.21 -1.75
C ILE A 196 -13.44 -7.53 -3.11
N SER A 197 -14.60 -7.69 -3.74
CA SER A 197 -14.94 -6.98 -4.97
C SER A 197 -14.98 -5.48 -4.73
N SER A 198 -14.31 -4.72 -5.60
CA SER A 198 -14.16 -3.27 -5.43
C SER A 198 -14.16 -2.54 -6.77
N ASP A 199 -14.74 -1.33 -6.78
CA ASP A 199 -14.71 -0.44 -7.95
C ASP A 199 -13.37 0.28 -8.05
N LEU A 200 -12.39 -0.39 -8.65
CA LEU A 200 -11.03 0.09 -8.79
C LEU A 200 -10.83 0.83 -10.11
N VAL A 201 -10.07 1.91 -10.05
CA VAL A 201 -9.70 2.71 -11.21
C VAL A 201 -8.21 3.03 -11.20
N LYS A 202 -7.63 3.16 -12.38
CA LYS A 202 -6.28 3.67 -12.55
C LYS A 202 -6.33 5.19 -12.68
N LEU A 203 -5.57 5.88 -11.85
CA LEU A 203 -5.37 7.32 -11.93
C LEU A 203 -4.03 7.60 -12.61
N THR A 204 -4.06 8.28 -13.73
CA THR A 204 -2.86 8.68 -14.49
C THR A 204 -2.72 10.20 -14.43
N PHE A 205 -1.53 10.67 -14.12
CA PHE A 205 -1.22 12.10 -14.06
C PHE A 205 -0.58 12.55 -15.37
N LEU A 206 -1.06 13.69 -15.86
CA LEU A 206 -0.51 14.35 -17.05
C LEU A 206 0.25 15.60 -16.64
N VAL A 207 1.54 15.66 -16.93
CA VAL A 207 2.35 16.87 -16.74
C VAL A 207 2.62 17.49 -18.11
N ALA A 208 2.16 18.70 -18.32
CA ALA A 208 2.20 19.37 -19.62
C ALA A 208 1.59 18.54 -20.78
N GLY A 209 0.54 17.76 -20.47
CA GLY A 209 -0.16 16.90 -21.42
C GLY A 209 0.50 15.53 -21.69
N ALA A 210 1.66 15.25 -21.10
CA ALA A 210 2.32 13.95 -21.21
C ALA A 210 2.08 13.10 -19.96
N PRO A 211 1.76 11.79 -20.10
CA PRO A 211 1.55 10.91 -18.97
C PRO A 211 2.89 10.64 -18.22
N VAL A 212 2.81 10.64 -16.89
CA VAL A 212 3.94 10.33 -16.00
C VAL A 212 3.65 9.02 -15.29
N ASP A 213 4.19 7.94 -15.80
CA ASP A 213 4.01 6.57 -15.33
C ASP A 213 4.43 6.34 -13.85
N ALA A 214 5.44 7.08 -13.40
CA ALA A 214 5.91 7.03 -12.01
C ALA A 214 4.86 7.50 -10.97
N LEU A 215 3.85 8.25 -11.41
CA LEU A 215 2.76 8.76 -10.56
C LEU A 215 1.46 7.96 -10.72
N ASP A 216 1.42 6.98 -11.63
CA ASP A 216 0.25 6.14 -11.81
C ASP A 216 -0.10 5.38 -10.52
N MET A 217 -1.38 5.33 -10.19
CA MET A 217 -1.87 4.59 -9.04
C MET A 217 -3.22 3.94 -9.31
N VAL A 218 -3.46 2.82 -8.66
CA VAL A 218 -4.76 2.13 -8.65
C VAL A 218 -5.42 2.37 -7.31
N LEU A 219 -6.66 2.84 -7.32
CA LEU A 219 -7.40 3.18 -6.11
C LEU A 219 -8.90 2.98 -6.31
N HIS A 220 -9.65 2.98 -5.21
CA HIS A 220 -11.10 2.94 -5.29
C HIS A 220 -11.64 4.23 -5.92
N ARG A 221 -12.65 4.11 -6.80
CA ARG A 221 -13.24 5.25 -7.55
C ARG A 221 -13.65 6.41 -6.64
N SER A 222 -14.18 6.13 -5.46
CA SER A 222 -14.59 7.17 -4.50
C SER A 222 -13.46 8.08 -4.03
N LYS A 223 -12.21 7.60 -4.10
CA LYS A 223 -11.00 8.33 -3.69
C LYS A 223 -10.34 9.11 -4.84
N ALA A 224 -10.65 8.76 -6.09
CA ALA A 224 -9.94 9.27 -7.27
C ALA A 224 -9.95 10.81 -7.35
N SER A 225 -11.09 11.44 -7.13
CA SER A 225 -11.22 12.89 -7.18
C SER A 225 -10.45 13.62 -6.07
N LEU A 226 -10.48 13.07 -4.85
CA LEU A 226 -9.77 13.66 -3.71
C LEU A 226 -8.26 13.57 -3.91
N VAL A 227 -7.77 12.37 -4.22
CA VAL A 227 -6.34 12.11 -4.44
C VAL A 227 -5.83 12.92 -5.63
N GLY A 228 -6.56 12.95 -6.75
CA GLY A 228 -6.19 13.73 -7.93
C GLY A 228 -6.03 15.22 -7.64
N ARG A 229 -6.90 15.81 -6.81
CA ARG A 229 -6.80 17.23 -6.41
C ARG A 229 -5.60 17.48 -5.50
N THR A 230 -5.31 16.58 -4.57
CA THR A 230 -4.18 16.71 -3.64
C THR A 230 -2.83 16.70 -4.38
N PHE A 231 -2.71 15.88 -5.42
CA PHE A 231 -1.48 15.83 -6.23
C PHE A 231 -1.38 16.95 -7.28
N ALA A 232 -2.48 17.64 -7.60
CA ALA A 232 -2.50 18.74 -8.59
C ALA A 232 -2.20 20.12 -7.97
N GLN A 233 -2.06 20.23 -6.66
CA GLN A 233 -1.66 21.45 -5.92
C GLN A 233 -0.16 21.48 -5.72
#